data_9116ee569bda47f0a752df6b723e8b54
#
_entry.id   9116ee569bda47f0a752df6b723e8b54
#
_cell.length_a   1.000
_cell.length_b   1.000
_cell.length_c   1.000
_cell.angle_alpha   90.00
_cell.angle_beta   90.00
_cell.angle_gamma   90.00
#
_symmetry.space_group_name_H-M   'P 1'
#
loop_
_entity.id
_entity.type
_entity.pdbx_description
1 polymer ?
#
loop_
_entity_poly.entity_id
_entity_poly.type
_entity_poly.pdbx_seq_one_letter_code
_entity_poly.pdbx_strand_id
1 'polypeptide(L)'
;IGTDIAKDAVRMCCSRSKDINWAVATASHLPIKNNSVDAITAIFSLLVPEEYSRVLKSGGIVVEVTAGNNHLIELKQQIYDTVFKQDKHQKDVGDIFDTLYQGNIDFKLHIEGDDLKNLLTMTPHINRIKEEKKSRLFSLNSLDLTVDCQVRVLKKP
;
A
#
# COMPACT_ATOMS: atom_id res chain seq x y z
N ILE A 1 -0.92 -15.84 -5.71
CA ILE A 1 -2.30 -15.33 -5.64
C ILE A 1 -2.20 -13.83 -5.36
N GLY A 2 -2.98 -13.02 -6.10
CA GLY A 2 -3.14 -11.59 -5.84
C GLY A 2 -4.57 -11.29 -5.40
N THR A 3 -4.73 -10.40 -4.44
CA THR A 3 -6.05 -10.00 -3.93
C THR A 3 -6.16 -8.48 -3.81
N ASP A 4 -7.33 -7.95 -4.13
CA ASP A 4 -7.70 -6.57 -3.88
C ASP A 4 -9.20 -6.50 -3.60
N ILE A 5 -9.62 -5.51 -2.81
CA ILE A 5 -11.04 -5.27 -2.55
C ILE A 5 -11.75 -4.61 -3.74
N ALA A 6 -10.99 -3.88 -4.57
CA ALA A 6 -11.50 -3.18 -5.73
C ALA A 6 -11.66 -4.13 -6.92
N LYS A 7 -12.89 -4.43 -7.27
CA LYS A 7 -13.25 -5.34 -8.38
C LYS A 7 -12.63 -4.93 -9.72
N ASP A 8 -12.57 -3.64 -10.00
CA ASP A 8 -12.00 -3.13 -11.25
C ASP A 8 -10.48 -3.26 -11.28
N ALA A 9 -9.79 -3.06 -10.14
CA ALA A 9 -8.37 -3.33 -10.02
C ALA A 9 -8.05 -4.80 -10.30
N VAL A 10 -8.79 -5.73 -9.69
CA VAL A 10 -8.64 -7.18 -9.96
C VAL A 10 -8.86 -7.49 -11.44
N ARG A 11 -9.90 -6.92 -12.09
CA ARG A 11 -10.14 -7.10 -13.52
C ARG A 11 -8.96 -6.64 -14.38
N MET A 12 -8.38 -5.48 -14.07
CA MET A 12 -7.18 -4.97 -14.75
C MET A 12 -5.97 -5.86 -14.53
N CYS A 13 -5.76 -6.36 -13.32
CA CYS A 13 -4.69 -7.30 -13.01
C CYS A 13 -4.83 -8.61 -13.80
N CYS A 14 -6.04 -9.16 -13.91
CA CYS A 14 -6.32 -10.34 -14.74
C CYS A 14 -5.99 -10.13 -16.22
N SER A 15 -6.12 -8.91 -16.75
CA SER A 15 -5.76 -8.62 -18.14
C SER A 15 -4.25 -8.50 -18.35
N ARG A 16 -3.51 -8.05 -17.33
CA ARG A 16 -2.05 -7.82 -17.40
C ARG A 16 -1.22 -9.07 -17.13
N SER A 17 -1.65 -9.92 -16.21
CA SER A 17 -0.93 -11.15 -15.86
C SER A 17 -1.86 -12.34 -15.78
N LYS A 18 -1.55 -13.39 -16.56
CA LYS A 18 -2.26 -14.67 -16.58
C LYS A 18 -1.64 -15.71 -15.65
N ASP A 19 -0.42 -15.46 -15.16
CA ASP A 19 0.33 -16.39 -14.32
C ASP A 19 -0.04 -16.26 -12.84
N ILE A 20 -0.82 -15.21 -12.48
CA ILE A 20 -1.28 -14.97 -11.13
C ILE A 20 -2.77 -15.24 -11.03
N ASN A 21 -3.16 -16.05 -10.05
CA ASN A 21 -4.57 -16.21 -9.69
C ASN A 21 -5.03 -14.98 -8.90
N TRP A 22 -5.95 -14.22 -9.47
CA TRP A 22 -6.49 -13.01 -8.88
C TRP A 22 -7.86 -13.24 -8.23
N ALA A 23 -8.11 -12.62 -7.08
CA ALA A 23 -9.39 -12.69 -6.40
C ALA A 23 -9.80 -11.33 -5.81
N VAL A 24 -11.09 -11.03 -5.86
CA VAL A 24 -11.67 -9.90 -5.11
C VAL A 24 -11.87 -10.35 -3.68
N ALA A 25 -11.12 -9.77 -2.74
CA ALA A 25 -11.19 -10.15 -1.33
C ALA A 25 -10.77 -9.00 -0.42
N THR A 26 -11.24 -9.03 0.82
CA THR A 26 -10.71 -8.17 1.88
C THR A 26 -9.56 -8.86 2.59
N ALA A 27 -8.56 -8.09 3.05
CA ALA A 27 -7.43 -8.61 3.80
C ALA A 27 -7.83 -9.30 5.12
N SER A 28 -9.03 -9.03 5.64
CA SER A 28 -9.56 -9.65 6.85
C SER A 28 -10.26 -10.99 6.60
N HIS A 29 -10.45 -11.37 5.35
CA HIS A 29 -11.11 -12.65 4.99
C HIS A 29 -10.64 -13.11 3.61
N LEU A 30 -9.47 -13.75 3.59
CA LEU A 30 -8.84 -14.20 2.35
C LEU A 30 -9.43 -15.56 1.89
N PRO A 31 -9.74 -15.73 0.59
CA PRO A 31 -10.20 -17.00 0.05
C PRO A 31 -9.04 -17.99 -0.13
N ILE A 32 -8.28 -18.18 0.93
CA ILE A 32 -7.07 -19.01 0.95
C ILE A 32 -7.18 -19.99 2.11
N LYS A 33 -6.76 -21.22 1.86
CA LYS A 33 -6.76 -22.27 2.88
C LYS A 33 -5.79 -21.97 4.02
N ASN A 34 -6.07 -22.51 5.20
CA ASN A 34 -5.17 -22.43 6.34
C ASN A 34 -3.82 -23.08 6.00
N ASN A 35 -2.72 -22.49 6.51
CA ASN A 35 -1.37 -23.04 6.41
C ASN A 35 -0.98 -23.47 4.98
N SER A 36 -1.28 -22.62 3.97
CA SER A 36 -1.12 -23.01 2.57
C SER A 36 -0.17 -22.12 1.77
N VAL A 37 0.21 -20.96 2.28
CA VAL A 37 1.14 -20.04 1.60
C VAL A 37 2.44 -19.90 2.38
N ASP A 38 3.54 -19.67 1.66
CA ASP A 38 4.87 -19.56 2.23
C ASP A 38 5.23 -18.11 2.58
N ALA A 39 4.66 -17.16 1.83
CA ALA A 39 4.91 -15.73 2.02
C ALA A 39 3.69 -14.89 1.63
N ILE A 40 3.58 -13.71 2.26
CA ILE A 40 2.61 -12.66 1.94
C ILE A 40 3.36 -11.35 1.73
N THR A 41 2.97 -10.59 0.70
CA THR A 41 3.37 -9.19 0.53
C THR A 41 2.15 -8.30 0.76
N ALA A 42 2.24 -7.38 1.72
CA ALA A 42 1.21 -6.40 2.04
C ALA A 42 1.76 -4.99 1.76
N ILE A 43 1.54 -4.50 0.54
CA ILE A 43 2.08 -3.22 0.07
C ILE A 43 0.97 -2.18 0.08
N PHE A 44 1.11 -1.15 0.92
CA PHE A 44 0.09 -0.12 1.17
C PHE A 44 -1.30 -0.70 1.47
N SER A 45 -1.33 -1.87 2.09
CA SER A 45 -2.52 -2.63 2.44
C SER A 45 -2.68 -2.75 3.94
N LEU A 46 -3.87 -3.12 4.37
CA LEU A 46 -4.16 -3.35 5.79
C LEU A 46 -3.48 -4.64 6.26
N LEU A 47 -2.67 -4.54 7.31
CA LEU A 47 -2.15 -5.71 8.01
C LEU A 47 -3.24 -6.29 8.92
N VAL A 48 -3.56 -7.57 8.73
CA VAL A 48 -4.50 -8.34 9.57
C VAL A 48 -3.76 -9.56 10.11
N PRO A 49 -3.08 -9.44 11.27
CA PRO A 49 -2.17 -10.47 11.78
C PRO A 49 -2.82 -11.85 11.91
N GLU A 50 -4.03 -11.91 12.44
CA GLU A 50 -4.75 -13.16 12.68
C GLU A 50 -5.05 -13.90 11.37
N GLU A 51 -5.52 -13.17 10.36
CA GLU A 51 -5.85 -13.75 9.05
C GLU A 51 -4.60 -14.15 8.28
N TYR A 52 -3.55 -13.33 8.35
CA TYR A 52 -2.26 -13.65 7.73
C TYR A 52 -1.62 -14.86 8.39
N SER A 53 -1.66 -14.94 9.71
CA SER A 53 -1.21 -16.14 10.43
C SER A 53 -2.03 -17.38 10.06
N ARG A 54 -3.34 -17.25 9.86
CA ARG A 54 -4.20 -18.38 9.46
C ARG A 54 -3.75 -18.99 8.14
N VAL A 55 -3.45 -18.18 7.12
CA VAL A 55 -3.12 -18.67 5.77
C VAL A 55 -1.65 -19.06 5.60
N LEU A 56 -0.74 -18.45 6.35
CA LEU A 56 0.68 -18.77 6.32
C LEU A 56 0.98 -20.13 6.95
N LYS A 57 1.90 -20.86 6.34
CA LYS A 57 2.55 -22.02 6.96
C LYS A 57 3.39 -21.59 8.16
N SER A 58 3.70 -22.50 9.07
CA SER A 58 4.71 -22.25 10.11
C SER A 58 6.05 -21.91 9.45
N GLY A 59 6.75 -20.92 9.99
CA GLY A 59 7.97 -20.36 9.40
C GLY A 59 7.74 -19.44 8.19
N GLY A 60 6.51 -19.26 7.73
CA GLY A 60 6.16 -18.36 6.63
C GLY A 60 6.36 -16.89 7.00
N ILE A 61 6.54 -16.04 6.01
CA ILE A 61 6.90 -14.63 6.20
C ILE A 61 5.83 -13.66 5.65
N VAL A 62 5.75 -12.48 6.27
CA VAL A 62 5.03 -11.32 5.73
C VAL A 62 6.04 -10.21 5.45
N VAL A 63 6.00 -9.67 4.24
CA VAL A 63 6.69 -8.42 3.90
C VAL A 63 5.64 -7.32 3.86
N GLU A 64 5.67 -6.45 4.86
CA GLU A 64 4.78 -5.29 4.96
C GLU A 64 5.51 -4.04 4.49
N VAL A 65 4.85 -3.25 3.63
CA VAL A 65 5.32 -1.93 3.20
C VAL A 65 4.23 -0.91 3.48
N THR A 66 4.53 0.08 4.29
CA THR A 66 3.62 1.17 4.63
C THR A 66 4.22 2.53 4.30
N ALA A 67 3.38 3.56 4.17
CA ALA A 67 3.84 4.91 3.91
C ALA A 67 4.53 5.50 5.15
N GLY A 68 5.74 6.00 4.97
CA GLY A 68 6.44 6.80 5.97
C GLY A 68 5.88 8.23 6.11
N ASN A 69 6.49 9.00 7.00
CA ASN A 69 6.01 10.35 7.35
C ASN A 69 6.11 11.35 6.20
N ASN A 70 7.13 11.19 5.34
CA ASN A 70 7.36 12.09 4.21
C ASN A 70 6.84 11.53 2.88
N HIS A 71 6.15 10.39 2.90
CA HIS A 71 5.62 9.78 1.69
C HIS A 71 4.66 10.72 0.95
N LEU A 72 5.01 11.04 -0.32
CA LEU A 72 4.29 11.99 -1.17
C LEU A 72 4.09 13.36 -0.52
N ILE A 73 5.08 13.84 0.24
CA ILE A 73 4.97 15.09 1.01
C ILE A 73 4.72 16.28 0.10
N GLU A 74 5.35 16.34 -1.07
CA GLU A 74 5.19 17.42 -2.03
C GLU A 74 3.75 17.47 -2.58
N LEU A 75 3.14 16.32 -2.85
CA LEU A 75 1.73 16.24 -3.24
C LEU A 75 0.81 16.69 -2.09
N LYS A 76 1.07 16.24 -0.87
CA LYS A 76 0.29 16.65 0.31
C LYS A 76 0.34 18.16 0.55
N GLN A 77 1.49 18.79 0.33
CA GLN A 77 1.66 20.23 0.44
C GLN A 77 0.86 21.02 -0.62
N GLN A 78 0.61 20.44 -1.79
CA GLN A 78 -0.28 21.05 -2.79
C GLN A 78 -1.76 20.92 -2.40
N ILE A 79 -2.10 19.88 -1.66
CA ILE A 79 -3.48 19.57 -1.25
C ILE A 79 -3.87 20.33 0.02
N TYR A 80 -3.02 20.31 1.03
CA TYR A 80 -3.30 20.82 2.37
C TYR A 80 -2.51 22.10 2.66
N ASP A 81 -3.15 23.07 3.27
CA ASP A 81 -2.50 24.31 3.72
C ASP A 81 -1.52 24.06 4.89
N THR A 82 -1.79 23.00 5.67
CA THR A 82 -0.90 22.51 6.72
C THR A 82 -0.83 20.98 6.66
N VAL A 83 0.38 20.45 6.51
CA VAL A 83 0.61 19.01 6.53
C VAL A 83 1.07 18.62 7.93
N PHE A 84 0.21 17.93 8.65
CA PHE A 84 0.57 17.35 9.94
C PHE A 84 1.33 16.04 9.70
N LYS A 85 2.52 15.94 10.30
CA LYS A 85 3.21 14.65 10.39
C LYS A 85 2.46 13.83 11.43
N GLN A 86 1.79 12.80 10.98
CA GLN A 86 1.20 11.80 11.88
C GLN A 86 2.24 10.72 12.09
N ASP A 87 2.63 10.49 13.33
CA ASP A 87 3.33 9.26 13.70
C ASP A 87 2.36 8.11 13.46
N LYS A 88 2.51 7.49 12.28
CA LYS A 88 1.77 6.28 11.98
C LYS A 88 2.41 5.14 12.75
N HIS A 89 1.84 4.83 13.90
CA HIS A 89 2.24 3.62 14.61
C HIS A 89 1.93 2.42 13.73
N GLN A 90 2.95 1.63 13.47
CA GLN A 90 2.76 0.31 12.85
C GLN A 90 1.85 -0.51 13.78
N LYS A 91 0.95 -1.28 13.17
CA LYS A 91 0.08 -2.16 13.95
C LYS A 91 0.94 -3.10 14.79
N ASP A 92 0.64 -3.19 16.06
CA ASP A 92 1.22 -4.20 16.91
C ASP A 92 0.84 -5.59 16.38
N VAL A 93 1.83 -6.46 16.25
CA VAL A 93 1.61 -7.84 15.79
C VAL A 93 1.57 -8.82 16.97
N GLY A 94 1.83 -8.32 18.19
CA GLY A 94 1.81 -9.09 19.43
C GLY A 94 2.68 -10.33 19.34
N ASP A 95 2.16 -11.42 19.91
CA ASP A 95 2.81 -12.74 19.90
C ASP A 95 2.51 -13.56 18.63
N ILE A 96 1.84 -12.96 17.63
CA ILE A 96 1.45 -13.66 16.39
C ILE A 96 2.63 -13.81 15.43
N PHE A 97 3.52 -12.82 15.40
CA PHE A 97 4.67 -12.77 14.51
C PHE A 97 5.93 -12.28 15.22
N ASP A 98 7.06 -12.89 14.90
CA ASP A 98 8.38 -12.39 15.21
C ASP A 98 8.78 -11.32 14.18
N THR A 99 9.29 -10.18 14.62
CA THR A 99 9.83 -9.18 13.70
C THR A 99 11.28 -9.52 13.36
N LEU A 100 11.55 -9.91 12.12
CA LEU A 100 12.90 -10.23 11.63
C LEU A 100 13.66 -9.00 11.17
N TYR A 101 12.94 -8.02 10.59
CA TYR A 101 13.55 -6.81 10.06
C TYR A 101 12.56 -5.65 10.13
N GLN A 102 13.08 -4.47 10.37
CA GLN A 102 12.37 -3.20 10.25
C GLN A 102 13.34 -2.13 9.76
N GLY A 103 12.92 -1.37 8.75
CA GLY A 103 13.73 -0.30 8.17
C GLY A 103 12.92 0.61 7.29
N ASN A 104 13.58 1.64 6.78
CA ASN A 104 12.99 2.63 5.88
C ASN A 104 13.66 2.55 4.51
N ILE A 105 12.88 2.83 3.49
CA ILE A 105 13.34 3.04 2.12
C ILE A 105 12.82 4.40 1.68
N ASP A 106 13.72 5.28 1.24
CA ASP A 106 13.35 6.58 0.69
C ASP A 106 14.10 6.88 -0.60
N PHE A 107 13.41 7.50 -1.55
CA PHE A 107 13.99 7.97 -2.80
C PHE A 107 13.12 9.07 -3.43
N LYS A 108 13.72 9.78 -4.39
CA LYS A 108 13.00 10.77 -5.21
C LYS A 108 12.48 10.11 -6.49
N LEU A 109 11.25 10.43 -6.85
CA LEU A 109 10.58 9.98 -8.05
C LEU A 109 10.10 11.19 -8.84
N HIS A 110 10.55 11.30 -10.09
CA HIS A 110 9.95 12.23 -11.06
C HIS A 110 8.81 11.52 -11.77
N ILE A 111 7.63 12.13 -11.78
CA ILE A 111 6.44 11.58 -12.43
C ILE A 111 5.79 12.64 -13.32
N GLU A 112 5.35 12.24 -14.52
CA GLU A 112 4.78 13.14 -15.51
C GLU A 112 3.62 12.51 -16.29
N GLY A 113 2.90 13.35 -17.04
CA GLY A 113 1.88 12.92 -17.98
C GLY A 113 0.75 12.09 -17.35
N ASP A 114 0.44 10.98 -17.96
CA ASP A 114 -0.67 10.11 -17.53
C ASP A 114 -0.37 9.38 -16.23
N ASP A 115 0.89 9.10 -15.92
CA ASP A 115 1.26 8.48 -14.64
C ASP A 115 0.99 9.43 -13.47
N LEU A 116 1.24 10.73 -13.64
CA LEU A 116 0.86 11.73 -12.63
C LEU A 116 -0.66 11.79 -12.44
N LYS A 117 -1.45 11.78 -13.52
CA LYS A 117 -2.92 11.78 -13.45
C LYS A 117 -3.45 10.52 -12.76
N ASN A 118 -2.85 9.36 -13.05
CA ASN A 118 -3.19 8.09 -12.42
C ASN A 118 -2.89 8.14 -10.91
N LEU A 119 -1.73 8.65 -10.51
CA LEU A 119 -1.36 8.81 -9.11
C LEU A 119 -2.35 9.73 -8.38
N LEU A 120 -2.68 10.87 -8.97
CA LEU A 120 -3.67 11.80 -8.41
C LEU A 120 -5.02 11.12 -8.20
N THR A 121 -5.49 10.39 -9.21
CA THR A 121 -6.79 9.67 -9.16
C THR A 121 -6.81 8.59 -8.08
N MET A 122 -5.68 7.87 -7.87
CA MET A 122 -5.54 6.85 -6.84
C MET A 122 -5.42 7.42 -5.43
N THR A 123 -5.07 8.70 -5.29
CA THR A 123 -4.83 9.32 -3.99
C THR A 123 -6.15 9.63 -3.28
N PRO A 124 -6.45 9.03 -2.11
CA PRO A 124 -7.74 9.25 -1.42
C PRO A 124 -8.01 10.71 -1.06
N HIS A 125 -6.95 11.49 -0.94
CA HIS A 125 -7.01 12.91 -0.58
C HIS A 125 -7.67 13.79 -1.66
N ILE A 126 -7.55 13.40 -2.94
CA ILE A 126 -8.07 14.19 -4.07
C ILE A 126 -9.60 14.36 -4.03
N ASN A 127 -10.31 13.39 -3.44
CA ASN A 127 -11.76 13.43 -3.33
C ASN A 127 -12.27 14.35 -2.19
N ARG A 128 -11.34 14.88 -1.38
CA ARG A 128 -11.66 15.71 -0.21
C ARG A 128 -11.32 17.19 -0.39
N ILE A 129 -10.80 17.59 -1.57
CA ILE A 129 -10.38 18.94 -1.85
C ILE A 129 -11.39 19.66 -2.76
N LYS A 130 -11.35 21.01 -2.71
CA LYS A 130 -12.17 21.86 -3.57
C LYS A 130 -11.80 21.67 -5.04
N GLU A 131 -12.77 21.79 -5.94
CA GLU A 131 -12.59 21.60 -7.39
C GLU A 131 -11.51 22.52 -8.00
N GLU A 132 -11.34 23.73 -7.47
CA GLU A 132 -10.28 24.66 -7.88
C GLU A 132 -8.86 24.05 -7.65
N LYS A 133 -8.59 23.54 -6.43
CA LYS A 133 -7.32 22.87 -6.12
C LYS A 133 -7.14 21.60 -6.95
N LYS A 134 -8.21 20.85 -7.17
CA LYS A 134 -8.20 19.65 -7.99
C LYS A 134 -7.83 19.97 -9.44
N SER A 135 -8.50 20.95 -10.05
CA SER A 135 -8.22 21.41 -11.43
C SER A 135 -6.76 21.84 -11.58
N ARG A 136 -6.22 22.59 -10.58
CA ARG A 136 -4.81 22.99 -10.56
C ARG A 136 -3.87 21.79 -10.53
N LEU A 137 -4.14 20.78 -9.68
CA LEU A 137 -3.32 19.57 -9.62
C LEU A 137 -3.33 18.79 -10.92
N PHE A 138 -4.49 18.64 -11.54
CA PHE A 138 -4.64 17.94 -12.84
C PHE A 138 -4.06 18.72 -14.03
N SER A 139 -3.76 20.01 -13.87
CA SER A 139 -3.06 20.82 -14.87
C SER A 139 -1.54 20.74 -14.79
N LEU A 140 -0.99 20.10 -13.75
CA LEU A 140 0.45 19.87 -13.66
C LEU A 140 0.93 18.90 -14.73
N ASN A 141 2.04 19.23 -15.38
CA ASN A 141 2.68 18.35 -16.37
C ASN A 141 3.56 17.31 -15.71
N SER A 142 4.21 17.65 -14.60
CA SER A 142 5.08 16.77 -13.84
C SER A 142 5.14 17.16 -12.37
N LEU A 143 5.63 16.26 -11.54
CA LEU A 143 5.86 16.51 -10.12
C LEU A 143 7.01 15.65 -9.62
N ASP A 144 7.93 16.25 -8.85
CA ASP A 144 8.94 15.53 -8.09
C ASP A 144 8.35 15.12 -6.74
N LEU A 145 8.47 13.86 -6.41
CA LEU A 145 7.86 13.26 -5.22
C LEU A 145 8.91 12.57 -4.36
N THR A 146 8.70 12.63 -3.06
CA THR A 146 9.40 11.76 -2.11
C THR A 146 8.60 10.48 -1.92
N VAL A 147 9.20 9.35 -2.26
CA VAL A 147 8.71 8.03 -1.85
C VAL A 147 9.43 7.69 -0.55
N ASP A 148 8.70 7.62 0.53
CA ASP A 148 9.19 7.29 1.88
C ASP A 148 8.33 6.13 2.39
N CYS A 149 8.95 4.96 2.57
CA CYS A 149 8.29 3.72 2.95
C CYS A 149 8.94 3.12 4.18
N GLN A 150 8.12 2.60 5.06
CA GLN A 150 8.55 1.72 6.14
C GLN A 150 8.36 0.28 5.71
N VAL A 151 9.40 -0.52 5.84
CA VAL A 151 9.40 -1.95 5.51
C VAL A 151 9.57 -2.77 6.77
N ARG A 152 8.75 -3.79 6.92
CA ARG A 152 8.84 -4.74 8.01
C ARG A 152 8.75 -6.16 7.47
N VAL A 153 9.61 -7.04 7.96
CA VAL A 153 9.56 -8.47 7.68
C VAL A 153 9.20 -9.20 8.96
N LEU A 154 8.08 -9.89 8.91
CA LEU A 154 7.50 -10.63 10.01
C LEU A 154 7.56 -12.13 9.70
N LYS A 155 7.81 -12.95 10.70
CA LYS A 155 7.84 -14.41 10.58
C LYS A 155 6.81 -15.03 11.51
N LYS A 156 6.02 -15.94 10.98
CA LYS A 156 5.15 -16.80 11.79
C LYS A 156 5.99 -17.85 12.50
N PRO A 157 5.89 -18.00 13.82
CA PRO A 157 6.55 -19.07 14.57
C PRO A 157 6.28 -20.48 14.03
#